data_1518e0788de4c923656f8fc0894caa94
#
_entry.id   1518e0788de4c923656f8fc0894caa94
#
_cell.length_a   1.000
_cell.length_b   1.000
_cell.length_c   1.000
_cell.angle_alpha   90.00
_cell.angle_beta   90.00
_cell.angle_gamma   90.00
#
_symmetry.space_group_name_H-M   'P 1'
#
loop_
_entity.id
_entity.type
_entity.pdbx_description
1 polymer ?
#
loop_
_entity_poly.entity_id
_entity_poly.type
_entity_poly.pdbx_seq_one_letter_code
_entity_poly.pdbx_strand_id
1 'polypeptide(L)' 'LRHASHFKRHAQAGIVKVNQATRGLDYHLPFGGRKASSYGPREQGRYAVDFYTVIKTAYTSA' A
#
# COMPACT_ATOMS: atom_id res chain seq x y z
N LEU A 1 24.48 -0.91 1.54
CA LEU A 1 23.48 -0.61 0.50
C LEU A 1 23.04 -1.84 -0.28
N ARG A 2 23.97 -2.77 -0.53
CA ARG A 2 23.63 -3.98 -1.29
C ARG A 2 22.60 -4.82 -0.54
N HIS A 3 22.80 -5.02 0.76
CA HIS A 3 21.86 -5.77 1.57
C HIS A 3 20.53 -5.06 1.73
N ALA A 4 20.55 -3.72 1.85
CA ALA A 4 19.32 -2.94 1.94
C ALA A 4 18.50 -3.05 0.66
N SER A 5 19.16 -2.96 -0.50
CA SER A 5 18.48 -3.09 -1.78
C SER A 5 17.87 -4.49 -1.95
N HIS A 6 18.62 -5.52 -1.58
CA HIS A 6 18.13 -6.88 -1.64
C HIS A 6 16.91 -7.08 -0.73
N PHE A 7 17.00 -6.58 0.49
CA PHE A 7 15.91 -6.69 1.45
C PHE A 7 14.65 -5.99 0.96
N LYS A 8 14.79 -4.77 0.46
CA LYS A 8 13.63 -4.01 -0.04
C LYS A 8 12.96 -4.71 -1.21
N ARG A 9 13.75 -5.36 -2.06
CA ARG A 9 13.20 -6.02 -3.24
C ARG A 9 12.51 -7.33 -2.91
N HIS A 10 13.05 -8.09 -1.97
CA HIS A 10 12.60 -9.46 -1.74
C HIS A 10 11.73 -9.63 -0.50
N ALA A 11 11.66 -8.66 0.39
CA ALA A 11 10.79 -8.77 1.56
C ALA A 11 9.32 -8.81 1.13
N GLN A 12 8.58 -9.76 1.67
CA GLN A 12 7.17 -9.94 1.35
C GLN A 12 6.30 -9.25 2.40
N ALA A 13 6.44 -7.95 2.49
CA ALA A 13 5.70 -7.11 3.43
C ALA A 13 5.16 -5.90 2.68
N GLY A 14 4.08 -5.31 3.20
CA GLY A 14 3.48 -4.14 2.58
C GLY A 14 4.31 -2.88 2.75
N ILE A 15 5.00 -2.78 3.89
CA ILE A 15 5.86 -1.64 4.20
C ILE A 15 7.20 -2.16 4.65
N VAL A 16 8.26 -1.61 4.08
CA VAL A 16 9.63 -2.00 4.39
C VAL A 16 10.41 -0.74 4.73
N LYS A 17 11.12 -0.78 5.86
CA LYS A 17 11.96 0.32 6.30
C LYS A 17 13.37 -0.17 6.53
N VAL A 18 14.35 0.65 6.16
CA VAL A 18 15.76 0.36 6.38
C VAL A 18 16.36 1.55 7.10
N ASN A 19 16.99 1.28 8.26
CA ASN A 19 17.61 2.31 9.09
C ASN A 19 16.64 3.42 9.51
N GLN A 20 15.39 3.03 9.76
CA GLN A 20 14.35 3.93 10.25
C GLN A 20 13.55 3.22 11.34
N ALA A 21 12.86 4.02 12.15
CA ALA A 21 11.98 3.47 13.17
C ALA A 21 10.83 2.70 12.52
N THR A 22 10.32 1.69 13.24
CA THR A 22 9.21 0.90 12.74
C THR A 22 7.86 1.59 12.90
N ARG A 23 7.86 2.81 13.41
CA ARG A 23 6.66 3.62 13.61
C ARG A 23 6.76 4.89 12.80
N GLY A 24 5.61 5.50 12.52
CA GLY A 24 5.56 6.76 11.79
C GLY A 24 5.68 6.54 10.29
N LEU A 25 4.69 7.04 9.56
CA LEU A 25 4.64 6.92 8.11
C LEU A 25 4.11 8.22 7.53
N ASP A 26 4.53 8.51 6.31
CA ASP A 26 4.03 9.67 5.60
C ASP A 26 2.61 9.40 5.12
N TYR A 27 1.70 10.32 5.39
CA TYR A 27 0.28 10.13 5.11
C TYR A 27 -0.05 10.05 3.61
N HIS A 28 0.85 10.51 2.75
CA HIS A 28 0.62 10.51 1.31
C HIS A 28 1.12 9.22 0.63
N LEU A 29 1.69 8.30 1.37
CA LEU A 29 2.21 7.04 0.83
C LEU A 29 1.23 5.91 1.11
N PRO A 30 1.19 4.89 0.25
CA PRO A 30 0.27 3.78 0.46
C PRO A 30 0.60 3.02 1.73
N PHE A 31 -0.42 2.68 2.50
CA PHE A 31 -0.28 1.97 3.77
C PHE A 31 -1.06 0.67 3.72
N GLY A 32 -0.43 -0.41 4.08
CA GLY A 32 -1.09 -1.70 4.13
C GLY A 32 -0.09 -2.82 4.24
N GLY A 33 -0.60 -3.99 4.55
CA GLY A 33 0.22 -5.19 4.68
C GLY A 33 0.12 -6.08 3.45
N ARG A 34 0.62 -7.28 3.60
CA ARG A 34 0.54 -8.31 2.57
C ARG A 34 0.15 -9.63 3.23
N LYS A 35 -0.23 -10.58 2.40
CA LYS A 35 -0.63 -11.91 2.86
C LYS A 35 -1.80 -11.80 3.84
N ALA A 36 -1.70 -12.46 4.99
CA ALA A 36 -2.81 -12.52 5.93
C ALA A 36 -2.95 -11.28 6.81
N SER A 37 -2.01 -10.33 6.72
CA SER A 37 -2.07 -9.13 7.55
C SER A 37 -2.91 -8.02 6.96
N SER A 38 -3.33 -8.12 5.71
CA SER A 38 -4.18 -7.13 5.07
C SER A 38 -5.04 -7.76 4.00
N TYR A 39 -6.15 -7.10 3.71
CA TYR A 39 -7.06 -7.49 2.66
C TYR A 39 -7.46 -6.25 1.87
N GLY A 40 -7.38 -6.36 0.53
CA GLY A 40 -7.83 -5.28 -0.34
C GLY A 40 -6.79 -4.22 -0.60
N PRO A 41 -7.23 -3.06 -1.09
CA PRO A 41 -6.31 -2.00 -1.53
C PRO A 41 -5.65 -1.28 -0.37
N ARG A 42 -4.62 -0.51 -0.70
CA ARG A 42 -3.87 0.27 0.26
C ARG A 42 -4.65 1.50 0.70
N GLU A 43 -4.33 1.96 1.91
CA GLU A 43 -4.87 3.19 2.46
C GLU A 43 -3.91 4.35 2.19
N GLN A 44 -4.36 5.55 2.52
CA GLN A 44 -3.59 6.80 2.54
C GLN A 44 -3.23 7.34 1.17
N GLY A 45 -3.07 8.65 1.12
CA GLY A 45 -2.75 9.37 -0.09
C GLY A 45 -3.80 9.11 -1.17
N ARG A 46 -3.36 9.10 -2.40
CA ARG A 46 -4.27 8.84 -3.53
C ARG A 46 -4.82 7.42 -3.54
N TYR A 47 -4.20 6.53 -2.81
CA TYR A 47 -4.65 5.13 -2.73
C TYR A 47 -5.91 4.99 -1.86
N ALA A 48 -6.23 6.00 -1.07
CA ALA A 48 -7.44 6.00 -0.26
C ALA A 48 -8.70 5.96 -1.13
N VAL A 49 -8.63 6.47 -2.35
CA VAL A 49 -9.77 6.41 -3.26
C VAL A 49 -10.17 4.95 -3.50
N ASP A 50 -9.20 4.10 -3.81
CA ASP A 50 -9.48 2.68 -4.03
C ASP A 50 -9.95 2.00 -2.75
N PHE A 51 -9.39 2.39 -1.62
CA PHE A 51 -9.73 1.78 -0.33
C PHE A 51 -11.18 2.05 0.08
N TYR A 52 -11.64 3.28 -0.13
CA TYR A 52 -12.96 3.71 0.36
C TYR A 52 -14.06 3.67 -0.69
N THR A 53 -13.78 3.18 -1.90
CA THR A 53 -14.75 3.19 -2.98
C THR A 53 -14.87 1.83 -3.63
N VAL A 54 -15.96 1.64 -4.35
CA VAL A 54 -16.21 0.44 -5.16
C VAL A 54 -16.53 0.91 -6.57
N ILE A 55 -15.94 0.27 -7.55
CA ILE A 55 -16.17 0.62 -8.94
C ILE A 55 -17.58 0.18 -9.37
N LYS A 56 -18.29 1.09 -10.05
CA LYS A 56 -19.57 0.80 -10.67
C LYS A 56 -19.51 1.27 -12.11
N THR A 57 -19.95 0.42 -13.01
CA THR A 57 -20.06 0.77 -14.43
C THR A 57 -21.53 0.92 -14.77
N ALA A 58 -21.87 2.03 -15.45
CA ALA A 58 -23.26 2.29 -15.83
C ALA A 58 -23.32 2.69 -17.29
N TYR A 59 -24.33 2.18 -17.98
CA TYR A 59 -24.64 2.54 -19.36
C TYR A 59 -26.05 3.12 -19.41
N THR A 60 -26.20 4.14 -20.22
CA THR A 60 -27.53 4.74 -20.46
C THR A 60 -27.70 5.00 -21.94
N SER A 61 -28.86 4.65 -22.46
CA SER A 61 -29.22 4.92 -23.85
C SER A 61 -30.49 5.76 -23.89
N ALA A 62 -30.54 6.68 -24.87
CA ALA A 62 -31.71 7.54 -25.06
C ALA A 62 -32.86 6.77 -25.73
#